data_01df33b10d5ce2d729df5f853ed2f87f
#
_entry.id   01df33b10d5ce2d729df5f853ed2f87f
#
_cell.length_a   1.000
_cell.length_b   1.000
_cell.length_c   1.000
_cell.angle_alpha   90.00
_cell.angle_beta   90.00
_cell.angle_gamma   90.00
#
_symmetry.space_group_name_H-M   'P 1'
#
loop_
_entity.id
_entity.type
_entity.pdbx_description
1 polymer ?
#
loop_
_entity_poly.entity_id
_entity_poly.type
_entity_poly.pdbx_seq_one_letter_code
_entity_poly.pdbx_strand_id
1 'polypeptide(L)'
;MTDLKQFIKQEAVAIIAFIVAIISCIFVPVTNYVSYIDTDLIGVMFGFMAVVAGFSVNNVFKVLSEQVAALAKDTRNLALALVFMVFFMSMLITNDVALIAFIPFTVMMYEKIDKSPVYVIVLQTIAANMGSAFTPFGNPQNLYLFSASKMTSSEFFSLTLPVTAVSMLMLFIGCMMIKKEPIFLEKDEQKATVQNPKYLLLYAALFILCILSVFNVVDTISVFASVCVVV
;
A
#
# COMPACT_ATOMS: atom_id res chain seq x y z
N MET A 1 20.79 -22.76 -27.20
CA MET A 1 20.23 -23.70 -26.22
C MET A 1 20.44 -23.26 -24.76
N THR A 2 21.50 -22.53 -24.45
CA THR A 2 21.81 -21.98 -23.13
C THR A 2 20.78 -20.93 -22.69
N ASP A 3 20.39 -20.03 -23.59
CA ASP A 3 19.44 -18.94 -23.29
C ASP A 3 18.02 -19.43 -22.96
N LEU A 4 17.54 -20.45 -23.66
CA LEU A 4 16.21 -21.01 -23.41
C LEU A 4 16.14 -21.75 -22.06
N LYS A 5 17.19 -22.47 -21.68
CA LYS A 5 17.27 -23.14 -20.37
C LYS A 5 17.34 -22.11 -19.22
N GLN A 6 18.04 -21.00 -19.44
CA GLN A 6 18.15 -19.91 -18.48
C GLN A 6 16.81 -19.18 -18.35
N PHE A 7 16.15 -18.89 -19.45
CA PHE A 7 14.80 -18.31 -19.48
C PHE A 7 13.77 -19.19 -18.75
N ILE A 8 13.73 -20.51 -19.05
CA ILE A 8 12.84 -21.43 -18.37
C ILE A 8 13.11 -21.49 -16.86
N LYS A 9 14.36 -21.34 -16.44
CA LYS A 9 14.72 -21.36 -15.02
C LYS A 9 14.35 -20.07 -14.29
N GLN A 10 14.46 -18.93 -14.96
CA GLN A 10 14.08 -17.62 -14.43
C GLN A 10 12.56 -17.45 -14.35
N GLU A 11 11.82 -17.93 -15.37
CA GLU A 11 10.38 -17.77 -15.48
C GLU A 11 9.60 -19.06 -15.15
N ALA A 12 10.21 -19.99 -14.38
CA ALA A 12 9.63 -21.28 -14.08
C ALA A 12 8.21 -21.19 -13.47
N VAL A 13 7.99 -20.23 -12.57
CA VAL A 13 6.69 -20.05 -11.93
C VAL A 13 5.64 -19.59 -12.95
N ALA A 14 5.97 -18.66 -13.83
CA ALA A 14 5.08 -18.17 -14.87
C ALA A 14 4.74 -19.29 -15.87
N ILE A 15 5.72 -20.10 -16.27
CA ILE A 15 5.53 -21.23 -17.19
C ILE A 15 4.62 -22.30 -16.57
N ILE A 16 4.84 -22.65 -15.29
CA ILE A 16 3.99 -23.62 -14.58
C ILE A 16 2.57 -23.08 -14.47
N ALA A 17 2.40 -21.81 -14.07
CA ALA A 17 1.09 -21.18 -13.97
C ALA A 17 0.36 -21.17 -15.33
N PHE A 18 1.06 -20.88 -16.42
CA PHE A 18 0.51 -20.91 -17.78
C PHE A 18 0.07 -22.32 -18.21
N ILE A 19 0.87 -23.34 -17.92
CA ILE A 19 0.51 -24.74 -18.19
C ILE A 19 -0.73 -25.14 -17.39
N VAL A 20 -0.78 -24.82 -16.10
CA VAL A 20 -1.94 -25.10 -15.24
C VAL A 20 -3.18 -24.38 -15.76
N ALA A 21 -3.04 -23.12 -16.20
CA ALA A 21 -4.14 -22.37 -16.80
C ALA A 21 -4.68 -23.05 -18.08
N ILE A 22 -3.81 -23.52 -18.97
CA ILE A 22 -4.23 -24.28 -20.16
C ILE A 22 -4.96 -25.58 -19.78
N ILE A 23 -4.43 -26.31 -18.80
CA ILE A 23 -5.07 -27.54 -18.31
C ILE A 23 -6.45 -27.24 -17.72
N SER A 24 -6.59 -26.14 -17.00
CA SER A 24 -7.88 -25.74 -16.42
C SER A 24 -8.96 -25.47 -17.48
N CYS A 25 -8.58 -25.04 -18.70
CA CYS A 25 -9.52 -24.83 -19.79
C CYS A 25 -10.21 -26.16 -20.26
N ILE A 26 -9.63 -27.32 -19.93
CA ILE A 26 -10.23 -28.61 -20.23
C ILE A 26 -11.39 -28.91 -19.28
N PHE A 27 -11.30 -28.45 -18.04
CA PHE A 27 -12.26 -28.72 -16.97
C PHE A 27 -13.34 -27.63 -16.83
N VAL A 28 -13.00 -26.40 -17.20
CA VAL A 28 -13.89 -25.23 -17.08
C VAL A 28 -14.15 -24.64 -18.46
N PRO A 29 -15.41 -24.53 -18.90
CA PRO A 29 -15.74 -23.91 -20.19
C PRO A 29 -15.24 -22.47 -20.27
N VAL A 30 -14.51 -22.14 -21.33
CA VAL A 30 -13.93 -20.79 -21.56
C VAL A 30 -15.00 -19.71 -21.60
N THR A 31 -16.23 -20.05 -21.96
CA THR A 31 -17.38 -19.14 -21.95
C THR A 31 -17.71 -18.58 -20.58
N ASN A 32 -17.34 -19.26 -19.49
CA ASN A 32 -17.58 -18.81 -18.13
C ASN A 32 -16.49 -17.86 -17.60
N TYR A 33 -15.34 -17.75 -18.29
CA TYR A 33 -14.21 -16.96 -17.80
C TYR A 33 -14.53 -15.47 -17.68
N VAL A 34 -15.32 -14.92 -18.60
CA VAL A 34 -15.73 -13.51 -18.56
C VAL A 34 -16.57 -13.21 -17.33
N SER A 35 -17.41 -14.15 -16.88
CA SER A 35 -18.24 -13.97 -15.69
C SER A 35 -17.46 -14.04 -14.36
N TYR A 36 -16.21 -14.52 -14.39
CA TYR A 36 -15.33 -14.50 -13.20
C TYR A 36 -14.55 -13.21 -13.04
N ILE A 37 -14.57 -12.35 -14.07
CA ILE A 37 -13.89 -11.06 -14.01
C ILE A 37 -14.86 -10.04 -13.41
N ASP A 38 -14.57 -9.64 -12.19
CA ASP A 38 -15.28 -8.54 -11.52
C ASP A 38 -14.75 -7.20 -12.04
N THR A 39 -15.44 -6.65 -13.05
CA THR A 39 -15.06 -5.39 -13.70
C THR A 39 -15.18 -4.20 -12.77
N ASP A 40 -16.12 -4.23 -11.82
CA ASP A 40 -16.31 -3.16 -10.84
C ASP A 40 -15.14 -3.15 -9.87
N LEU A 41 -14.73 -4.32 -9.38
CA LEU A 41 -13.53 -4.46 -8.55
C LEU A 41 -12.29 -3.91 -9.24
N ILE A 42 -12.06 -4.29 -10.51
CA ILE A 42 -10.91 -3.82 -11.29
C ILE A 42 -10.97 -2.30 -11.48
N GLY A 43 -12.14 -1.76 -11.76
CA GLY A 43 -12.35 -0.31 -11.93
C GLY A 43 -12.01 0.47 -10.66
N VAL A 44 -12.48 0.00 -9.51
CA VAL A 44 -12.17 0.62 -8.20
C VAL A 44 -10.67 0.54 -7.90
N MET A 45 -10.04 -0.63 -8.09
CA MET A 45 -8.60 -0.81 -7.88
C MET A 45 -7.78 0.14 -8.76
N PHE A 46 -8.11 0.23 -10.04
CA PHE A 46 -7.46 1.17 -10.96
C PHE A 46 -7.62 2.62 -10.46
N GLY A 47 -8.84 3.01 -10.05
CA GLY A 47 -9.12 4.33 -9.50
C GLY A 47 -8.23 4.68 -8.32
N PHE A 48 -8.12 3.79 -7.33
CA PHE A 48 -7.21 3.97 -6.19
C PHE A 48 -5.75 4.11 -6.62
N MET A 49 -5.27 3.20 -7.48
CA MET A 49 -3.88 3.22 -7.93
C MET A 49 -3.53 4.52 -8.67
N ALA A 50 -4.41 4.99 -9.56
CA ALA A 50 -4.21 6.22 -10.32
C ALA A 50 -4.18 7.45 -9.41
N VAL A 51 -5.12 7.57 -8.48
CA VAL A 51 -5.16 8.68 -7.51
C VAL A 51 -3.94 8.69 -6.59
N VAL A 52 -3.54 7.52 -6.08
CA VAL A 52 -2.36 7.40 -5.22
C VAL A 52 -1.06 7.70 -5.98
N ALA A 53 -0.97 7.33 -7.25
CA ALA A 53 0.12 7.77 -8.13
C ALA A 53 0.15 9.30 -8.26
N GLY A 54 -1.00 9.95 -8.38
CA GLY A 54 -1.12 11.41 -8.37
C GLY A 54 -0.59 12.06 -7.08
N PHE A 55 -0.87 11.49 -5.91
CA PHE A 55 -0.27 11.94 -4.64
C PHE A 55 1.25 11.76 -4.64
N SER A 56 1.76 10.65 -5.16
CA SER A 56 3.19 10.37 -5.24
C SER A 56 3.93 11.37 -6.12
N VAL A 57 3.42 11.63 -7.31
CA VAL A 57 3.98 12.62 -8.26
C VAL A 57 4.00 14.02 -7.64
N ASN A 58 3.01 14.36 -6.82
CA ASN A 58 2.96 15.66 -6.12
C ASN A 58 3.82 15.73 -4.85
N ASN A 59 4.70 14.77 -4.59
CA ASN A 59 5.58 14.70 -3.42
C ASN A 59 4.86 14.61 -2.06
N VAL A 60 3.59 14.24 -2.01
CA VAL A 60 2.81 14.19 -0.77
C VAL A 60 3.46 13.26 0.25
N PHE A 61 3.85 12.06 -0.16
CA PHE A 61 4.47 11.08 0.72
C PHE A 61 5.85 11.51 1.22
N LYS A 62 6.63 12.20 0.38
CA LYS A 62 7.93 12.75 0.77
C LYS A 62 7.77 13.82 1.83
N VAL A 63 6.86 14.78 1.62
CA VAL A 63 6.56 15.84 2.60
C VAL A 63 6.11 15.25 3.94
N LEU A 64 5.20 14.26 3.89
CA LEU A 64 4.71 13.58 5.09
C LEU A 64 5.85 12.89 5.84
N SER A 65 6.72 12.18 5.11
CA SER A 65 7.86 11.46 5.69
C SER A 65 8.83 12.41 6.38
N GLU A 66 9.17 13.54 5.76
CA GLU A 66 10.05 14.55 6.35
C GLU A 66 9.45 15.17 7.62
N GLN A 67 8.15 15.47 7.62
CA GLN A 67 7.49 16.02 8.79
C GLN A 67 7.48 15.04 9.97
N VAL A 68 7.19 13.76 9.69
CA VAL A 68 7.16 12.72 10.71
C VAL A 68 8.56 12.44 11.25
N ALA A 69 9.58 12.37 10.40
CA ALA A 69 10.96 12.16 10.82
C ALA A 69 11.52 13.32 11.65
N ALA A 70 11.10 14.57 11.35
CA ALA A 70 11.53 15.76 12.10
C ALA A 70 11.08 15.77 13.59
N LEU A 71 10.09 14.94 13.94
CA LEU A 71 9.65 14.77 15.32
C LEU A 71 10.55 13.83 16.14
N ALA A 72 11.41 13.06 15.48
CA ALA A 72 12.24 12.06 16.13
C ALA A 72 13.48 12.69 16.78
N LYS A 73 13.72 12.33 18.05
CA LYS A 73 14.89 12.78 18.82
C LYS A 73 15.94 11.69 19.00
N ASP A 74 15.59 10.46 18.76
CA ASP A 74 16.44 9.28 18.91
C ASP A 74 16.04 8.20 17.90
N THR A 75 16.89 7.19 17.74
CA THR A 75 16.73 6.08 16.79
C THR A 75 15.43 5.30 16.98
N ARG A 76 15.01 5.11 18.23
CA ARG A 76 13.75 4.40 18.56
C ARG A 76 12.53 5.21 18.14
N ASN A 77 12.52 6.50 18.44
CA ASN A 77 11.43 7.40 18.05
C ASN A 77 11.35 7.52 16.52
N LEU A 78 12.50 7.55 15.82
CA LEU A 78 12.55 7.54 14.37
C LEU A 78 11.91 6.26 13.82
N ALA A 79 12.30 5.10 14.35
CA ALA A 79 11.73 3.82 13.93
C ALA A 79 10.21 3.75 14.19
N LEU A 80 9.77 4.15 15.40
CA LEU A 80 8.34 4.23 15.72
C LEU A 80 7.59 5.11 14.72
N ALA A 81 8.09 6.32 14.49
CA ALA A 81 7.47 7.26 13.57
C ALA A 81 7.34 6.68 12.15
N LEU A 82 8.42 6.09 11.62
CA LEU A 82 8.46 5.53 10.26
C LEU A 82 7.61 4.26 10.13
N VAL A 83 7.64 3.36 11.12
CA VAL A 83 6.88 2.11 11.08
C VAL A 83 5.38 2.39 11.20
N PHE A 84 4.97 3.24 12.16
CA PHE A 84 3.55 3.57 12.34
C PHE A 84 3.01 4.46 11.22
N MET A 85 3.84 5.31 10.63
CA MET A 85 3.45 6.03 9.41
C MET A 85 3.07 5.05 8.29
N VAL A 86 3.92 4.05 8.02
CA VAL A 86 3.62 3.01 7.03
C VAL A 86 2.37 2.23 7.42
N PHE A 87 2.22 1.85 8.69
CA PHE A 87 1.06 1.12 9.19
C PHE A 87 -0.26 1.87 8.91
N PHE A 88 -0.35 3.15 9.26
CA PHE A 88 -1.57 3.92 9.04
C PHE A 88 -1.77 4.32 7.58
N MET A 89 -0.70 4.64 6.86
CA MET A 89 -0.81 4.97 5.44
C MET A 89 -1.26 3.77 4.61
N SER A 90 -0.81 2.56 4.93
CA SER A 90 -1.24 1.35 4.24
C SER A 90 -2.73 1.00 4.45
N MET A 91 -3.39 1.57 5.44
CA MET A 91 -4.85 1.49 5.57
C MET A 91 -5.59 2.29 4.50
N LEU A 92 -4.95 3.32 3.95
CA LEU A 92 -5.53 4.26 2.99
C LEU A 92 -5.06 3.98 1.57
N ILE A 93 -3.76 3.65 1.43
CA ILE A 93 -3.14 3.27 0.16
C ILE A 93 -2.75 1.79 0.23
N THR A 94 -2.55 1.13 -0.90
CA THR A 94 -2.19 -0.29 -0.86
C THR A 94 -0.84 -0.51 -0.16
N ASN A 95 -0.67 -1.70 0.47
CA ASN A 95 0.56 -2.09 1.13
C ASN A 95 1.80 -1.92 0.25
N ASP A 96 1.71 -2.31 -1.03
CA ASP A 96 2.82 -2.24 -1.99
C ASP A 96 3.21 -0.79 -2.27
N VAL A 97 2.23 0.09 -2.49
CA VAL A 97 2.47 1.52 -2.71
C VAL A 97 3.03 2.19 -1.47
N ALA A 98 2.55 1.82 -0.28
CA ALA A 98 3.13 2.31 0.98
C ALA A 98 4.62 1.95 1.09
N LEU A 99 5.00 0.71 0.77
CA LEU A 99 6.39 0.28 0.81
C LEU A 99 7.25 1.02 -0.23
N ILE A 100 6.79 1.12 -1.47
CA ILE A 100 7.52 1.84 -2.54
C ILE A 100 7.71 3.31 -2.17
N ALA A 101 6.73 3.94 -1.53
CA ALA A 101 6.79 5.36 -1.17
C ALA A 101 7.70 5.64 0.03
N PHE A 102 7.69 4.77 1.06
CA PHE A 102 8.31 5.09 2.34
C PHE A 102 9.64 4.38 2.62
N ILE A 103 9.92 3.21 2.02
CA ILE A 103 11.21 2.51 2.22
C ILE A 103 12.40 3.34 1.74
N PRO A 104 12.41 3.95 0.54
CA PRO A 104 13.53 4.76 0.09
C PRO A 104 13.84 5.91 1.04
N PHE A 105 12.79 6.52 1.62
CA PHE A 105 12.95 7.56 2.63
C PHE A 105 13.58 7.02 3.92
N THR A 106 13.15 5.83 4.37
CA THR A 106 13.72 5.17 5.55
C THR A 106 15.20 4.86 5.35
N VAL A 107 15.60 4.35 4.18
CA VAL A 107 17.00 4.10 3.82
C VAL A 107 17.81 5.41 3.93
N MET A 108 17.35 6.46 3.28
CA MET A 108 18.01 7.76 3.29
C MET A 108 18.16 8.33 4.72
N MET A 109 17.12 8.20 5.58
CA MET A 109 17.19 8.69 6.97
C MET A 109 18.19 7.90 7.81
N TYR A 110 18.25 6.58 7.63
CA TYR A 110 19.16 5.72 8.37
C TYR A 110 20.61 5.87 7.89
N GLU A 111 20.85 6.12 6.59
CA GLU A 111 22.16 6.48 6.05
C GLU A 111 22.69 7.80 6.64
N LYS A 112 21.85 8.83 6.80
CA LYS A 112 22.23 10.11 7.42
C LYS A 112 22.71 9.99 8.87
N ILE A 113 22.31 8.95 9.57
CA ILE A 113 22.71 8.68 10.97
C ILE A 113 23.69 7.52 11.10
N ASP A 114 24.25 7.05 9.99
CA ASP A 114 25.22 5.94 9.91
C ASP A 114 24.74 4.66 10.62
N LYS A 115 23.47 4.29 10.33
CA LYS A 115 22.81 3.10 10.89
C LYS A 115 22.21 2.23 9.81
N SER A 116 22.16 0.91 10.08
CA SER A 116 21.50 -0.04 9.18
C SER A 116 19.97 0.12 9.23
N PRO A 117 19.29 0.31 8.09
CA PRO A 117 17.85 0.42 8.02
C PRO A 117 17.13 -0.94 8.06
N VAL A 118 17.84 -2.06 7.90
CA VAL A 118 17.26 -3.38 7.59
C VAL A 118 16.18 -3.79 8.59
N TYR A 119 16.46 -3.67 9.88
CA TYR A 119 15.48 -4.07 10.90
C TYR A 119 14.19 -3.24 10.83
N VAL A 120 14.31 -1.94 10.61
CA VAL A 120 13.15 -1.05 10.50
C VAL A 120 12.36 -1.30 9.21
N ILE A 121 13.05 -1.61 8.11
CA ILE A 121 12.41 -2.00 6.85
C ILE A 121 11.61 -3.30 7.01
N VAL A 122 12.13 -4.29 7.75
CA VAL A 122 11.37 -5.51 8.08
C VAL A 122 10.11 -5.16 8.87
N LEU A 123 10.22 -4.31 9.90
CA LEU A 123 9.05 -3.86 10.66
C LEU A 123 8.05 -3.07 9.77
N GLN A 124 8.52 -2.22 8.86
CA GLN A 124 7.68 -1.50 7.91
C GLN A 124 6.97 -2.45 6.94
N THR A 125 7.64 -3.52 6.49
CA THR A 125 7.01 -4.53 5.63
C THR A 125 5.87 -5.25 6.35
N ILE A 126 6.08 -5.62 7.62
CA ILE A 126 5.02 -6.17 8.46
C ILE A 126 3.91 -5.14 8.68
N ALA A 127 4.27 -3.89 8.98
CA ALA A 127 3.35 -2.79 9.20
C ALA A 127 2.45 -2.52 8.00
N ALA A 128 3.01 -2.49 6.79
CA ALA A 128 2.25 -2.29 5.55
C ALA A 128 1.21 -3.39 5.34
N ASN A 129 1.59 -4.65 5.52
CA ASN A 129 0.68 -5.77 5.35
C ASN A 129 -0.41 -5.82 6.43
N MET A 130 -0.03 -5.61 7.69
CA MET A 130 -0.98 -5.67 8.81
C MET A 130 -1.90 -4.44 8.87
N GLY A 131 -1.39 -3.26 8.53
CA GLY A 131 -2.19 -2.04 8.43
C GLY A 131 -3.20 -2.13 7.29
N SER A 132 -2.76 -2.52 6.10
CA SER A 132 -3.64 -2.66 4.93
C SER A 132 -4.73 -3.71 5.12
N ALA A 133 -4.51 -4.70 5.99
CA ALA A 133 -5.51 -5.71 6.32
C ALA A 133 -6.73 -5.14 7.07
N PHE A 134 -6.63 -3.94 7.64
CA PHE A 134 -7.72 -3.33 8.41
C PHE A 134 -8.87 -2.82 7.56
N THR A 135 -8.60 -2.27 6.37
CA THR A 135 -9.62 -1.66 5.52
C THR A 135 -9.97 -2.53 4.30
N PRO A 136 -11.20 -2.47 3.79
CA PRO A 136 -11.59 -3.21 2.60
C PRO A 136 -10.77 -2.86 1.36
N PHE A 137 -10.26 -1.63 1.26
CA PHE A 137 -9.51 -1.11 0.12
C PHE A 137 -7.99 -1.02 0.36
N GLY A 138 -7.50 -1.44 1.54
CA GLY A 138 -6.07 -1.40 1.88
C GLY A 138 -5.22 -2.39 1.06
N ASN A 139 -5.82 -3.43 0.51
CA ASN A 139 -5.18 -4.32 -0.45
C ASN A 139 -6.20 -5.01 -1.37
N PRO A 140 -5.77 -5.52 -2.55
CA PRO A 140 -6.67 -6.19 -3.49
C PRO A 140 -7.41 -7.39 -2.91
N GLN A 141 -6.76 -8.14 -2.04
CA GLN A 141 -7.32 -9.35 -1.43
C GLN A 141 -8.52 -9.01 -0.52
N ASN A 142 -8.38 -7.96 0.29
CA ASN A 142 -9.46 -7.50 1.15
C ASN A 142 -10.65 -6.97 0.34
N LEU A 143 -10.35 -6.22 -0.73
CA LEU A 143 -11.39 -5.69 -1.60
C LEU A 143 -12.19 -6.82 -2.26
N TYR A 144 -11.49 -7.85 -2.75
CA TYR A 144 -12.13 -9.05 -3.29
C TYR A 144 -12.97 -9.78 -2.24
N LEU A 145 -12.42 -10.01 -1.03
CA LEU A 145 -13.14 -10.70 0.04
C LEU A 145 -14.37 -9.91 0.49
N PHE A 146 -14.26 -8.60 0.60
CA PHE A 146 -15.37 -7.72 0.97
C PHE A 146 -16.51 -7.79 -0.06
N SER A 147 -16.17 -7.69 -1.35
CA SER A 147 -17.13 -7.79 -2.46
C SER A 147 -17.76 -9.19 -2.55
N ALA A 148 -16.94 -10.24 -2.57
CA ALA A 148 -17.41 -11.62 -2.77
C ALA A 148 -18.23 -12.17 -1.60
N SER A 149 -17.89 -11.81 -0.35
CA SER A 149 -18.58 -12.28 0.85
C SER A 149 -19.88 -11.52 1.14
N LYS A 150 -20.10 -10.38 0.46
CA LYS A 150 -21.24 -9.47 0.72
C LYS A 150 -21.34 -9.04 2.19
N MET A 151 -20.21 -8.95 2.87
CA MET A 151 -20.15 -8.47 4.26
C MET A 151 -20.55 -7.01 4.35
N THR A 152 -21.21 -6.67 5.45
CA THR A 152 -21.36 -5.27 5.83
C THR A 152 -20.02 -4.69 6.32
N SER A 153 -19.86 -3.37 6.24
CA SER A 153 -18.67 -2.69 6.75
C SER A 153 -18.41 -3.02 8.22
N SER A 154 -19.46 -3.10 9.04
CA SER A 154 -19.36 -3.44 10.46
C SER A 154 -18.80 -4.85 10.70
N GLU A 155 -19.25 -5.83 9.93
CA GLU A 155 -18.77 -7.20 10.01
C GLU A 155 -17.30 -7.28 9.62
N PHE A 156 -16.91 -6.63 8.52
CA PHE A 156 -15.53 -6.60 8.07
C PHE A 156 -14.59 -6.00 9.13
N PHE A 157 -14.92 -4.83 9.66
CA PHE A 157 -14.11 -4.19 10.70
C PHE A 157 -14.08 -4.98 12.00
N SER A 158 -15.16 -5.66 12.37
CA SER A 158 -15.18 -6.52 13.56
C SER A 158 -14.24 -7.72 13.44
N LEU A 159 -14.08 -8.27 12.23
CA LEU A 159 -13.16 -9.38 11.96
C LEU A 159 -11.70 -8.93 11.91
N THR A 160 -11.42 -7.78 11.31
CA THR A 160 -10.05 -7.30 11.09
C THR A 160 -9.46 -6.57 12.28
N LEU A 161 -10.28 -5.89 13.10
CA LEU A 161 -9.86 -5.09 14.24
C LEU A 161 -8.98 -5.87 15.25
N PRO A 162 -9.35 -7.08 15.71
CA PRO A 162 -8.53 -7.81 16.68
C PRO A 162 -7.13 -8.14 16.16
N VAL A 163 -7.04 -8.58 14.90
CA VAL A 163 -5.77 -8.92 14.24
C VAL A 163 -4.91 -7.67 14.09
N THR A 164 -5.50 -6.58 13.65
CA THR A 164 -4.82 -5.29 13.48
C THR A 164 -4.33 -4.72 14.80
N ALA A 165 -5.14 -4.80 15.86
CA ALA A 165 -4.77 -4.32 17.19
C ALA A 165 -3.59 -5.13 17.78
N VAL A 166 -3.62 -6.46 17.65
CA VAL A 166 -2.51 -7.32 18.10
C VAL A 166 -1.25 -7.03 17.28
N SER A 167 -1.37 -6.86 15.96
CA SER A 167 -0.24 -6.53 15.09
C SER A 167 0.37 -5.18 15.43
N MET A 168 -0.47 -4.18 15.73
CA MET A 168 -0.02 -2.86 16.17
C MET A 168 0.79 -2.94 17.47
N LEU A 169 0.32 -3.72 18.45
CA LEU A 169 1.04 -3.95 19.70
C LEU A 169 2.38 -4.66 19.46
N MET A 170 2.40 -5.69 18.60
CA MET A 170 3.63 -6.41 18.26
C MET A 170 4.65 -5.51 17.56
N LEU A 171 4.22 -4.66 16.65
CA LEU A 171 5.07 -3.66 15.99
C LEU A 171 5.63 -2.66 16.98
N PHE A 172 4.81 -2.19 17.93
CA PHE A 172 5.27 -1.32 19.01
C PHE A 172 6.37 -2.00 19.85
N ILE A 173 6.17 -3.24 20.27
CA ILE A 173 7.18 -4.02 20.99
C ILE A 173 8.45 -4.18 20.15
N GLY A 174 8.32 -4.52 18.85
CA GLY A 174 9.45 -4.61 17.94
C GLY A 174 10.25 -3.30 17.85
N CYS A 175 9.59 -2.17 17.79
CA CYS A 175 10.27 -0.86 17.82
C CYS A 175 10.92 -0.58 19.18
N MET A 176 10.33 -1.02 20.30
CA MET A 176 10.92 -0.87 21.63
C MET A 176 12.21 -1.66 21.82
N MET A 177 12.44 -2.72 21.04
CA MET A 177 13.70 -3.49 21.05
C MET A 177 14.87 -2.72 20.43
N ILE A 178 14.61 -1.65 19.67
CA ILE A 178 15.66 -0.81 19.09
C ILE A 178 16.37 -0.03 20.20
N LYS A 179 17.70 -0.05 20.19
CA LYS A 179 18.52 0.71 21.14
C LYS A 179 18.24 2.20 20.98
N LYS A 180 17.99 2.88 22.08
CA LYS A 180 17.73 4.31 22.11
C LYS A 180 19.07 5.07 22.06
N GLU A 181 19.36 5.71 20.95
CA GLU A 181 20.56 6.52 20.75
C GLU A 181 20.15 7.90 20.23
N PRO A 182 20.68 9.00 20.77
CA PRO A 182 20.35 10.33 20.29
C PRO A 182 20.76 10.49 18.82
N ILE A 183 19.92 11.16 18.04
CA ILE A 183 20.19 11.44 16.63
C ILE A 183 20.11 12.96 16.41
N PHE A 184 21.00 13.46 15.56
CA PHE A 184 21.00 14.84 15.08
C PHE A 184 20.73 14.77 13.57
N LEU A 185 19.45 14.93 13.21
CA LEU A 185 19.08 15.11 11.81
C LEU A 185 19.31 16.57 11.45
N GLU A 186 20.30 16.85 10.63
CA GLU A 186 20.46 18.17 10.04
C GLU A 186 19.17 18.52 9.28
N LYS A 187 18.66 19.72 9.54
CA LYS A 187 17.52 20.22 8.77
C LYS A 187 18.00 20.42 7.33
N ASP A 188 17.48 19.58 6.44
CA ASP A 188 17.70 19.75 5.02
C ASP A 188 17.23 21.17 4.64
N GLU A 189 18.12 21.97 4.05
CA GLU A 189 17.79 23.33 3.61
C GLU A 189 16.70 23.32 2.51
N GLN A 190 16.60 22.20 1.78
CA GLN A 190 15.58 21.96 0.77
C GLN A 190 14.46 21.06 1.31
N LYS A 191 13.54 21.63 2.10
CA LYS A 191 12.33 20.92 2.50
C LYS A 191 11.51 20.53 1.27
N ALA A 192 11.07 19.26 1.25
CA ALA A 192 10.11 18.86 0.23
C ALA A 192 8.83 19.70 0.34
N THR A 193 8.36 20.15 -0.80
CA THR A 193 7.09 20.88 -0.92
C THR A 193 6.16 20.13 -1.86
N VAL A 194 4.87 20.24 -1.61
CA VAL A 194 3.85 19.75 -2.53
C VAL A 194 3.96 20.58 -3.82
N GLN A 195 4.15 19.91 -4.96
CA GLN A 195 4.40 20.60 -6.24
C GLN A 195 3.19 21.43 -6.68
N ASN A 196 1.99 20.85 -6.63
CA ASN A 196 0.77 21.49 -7.09
C ASN A 196 -0.37 21.34 -6.07
N PRO A 197 -0.55 22.30 -5.14
CA PRO A 197 -1.57 22.19 -4.09
C PRO A 197 -3.01 22.11 -4.62
N LYS A 198 -3.28 22.65 -5.82
CA LYS A 198 -4.62 22.57 -6.47
C LYS A 198 -4.98 21.12 -6.85
N TYR A 199 -4.01 20.39 -7.40
CA TYR A 199 -4.21 18.97 -7.74
C TYR A 199 -4.34 18.09 -6.49
N LEU A 200 -3.72 18.50 -5.37
CA LEU A 200 -3.87 17.78 -4.10
C LEU A 200 -5.33 17.68 -3.67
N LEU A 201 -6.07 18.80 -3.72
CA LEU A 201 -7.50 18.83 -3.38
C LEU A 201 -8.31 17.94 -4.34
N LEU A 202 -7.98 17.99 -5.63
CA LEU A 202 -8.64 17.20 -6.65
C LEU A 202 -8.41 15.71 -6.45
N TYR A 203 -7.16 15.28 -6.23
CA TYR A 203 -6.85 13.87 -5.91
C TYR A 203 -7.48 13.43 -4.58
N ALA A 204 -7.54 14.29 -3.57
CA ALA A 204 -8.23 13.98 -2.32
C ALA A 204 -9.74 13.77 -2.54
N ALA A 205 -10.38 14.58 -3.36
CA ALA A 205 -11.79 14.40 -3.72
C ALA A 205 -12.02 13.09 -4.48
N LEU A 206 -11.17 12.78 -5.47
CA LEU A 206 -11.23 11.51 -6.21
C LEU A 206 -10.98 10.31 -5.29
N PHE A 207 -10.07 10.42 -4.33
CA PHE A 207 -9.81 9.38 -3.34
C PHE A 207 -11.04 9.08 -2.49
N ILE A 208 -11.73 10.13 -2.03
CA ILE A 208 -12.98 9.98 -1.28
C ILE A 208 -14.06 9.32 -2.16
N LEU A 209 -14.17 9.70 -3.44
CA LEU A 209 -15.10 9.06 -4.38
C LEU A 209 -14.80 7.57 -4.57
N CYS A 210 -13.52 7.19 -4.68
CA CYS A 210 -13.13 5.78 -4.73
C CYS A 210 -13.54 5.03 -3.45
N ILE A 211 -13.36 5.62 -2.27
CA ILE A 211 -13.80 5.02 -0.99
C ILE A 211 -15.33 4.84 -1.00
N LEU A 212 -16.07 5.86 -1.39
CA LEU A 212 -17.53 5.79 -1.45
C LEU A 212 -18.02 4.71 -2.42
N SER A 213 -17.29 4.48 -3.52
CA SER A 213 -17.59 3.40 -4.46
C SER A 213 -17.40 2.01 -3.84
N VAL A 214 -16.36 1.80 -3.03
CA VAL A 214 -16.16 0.52 -2.30
C VAL A 214 -17.34 0.20 -1.40
N PHE A 215 -17.93 1.21 -0.77
CA PHE A 215 -19.11 1.05 0.08
C PHE A 215 -20.46 1.10 -0.69
N ASN A 216 -20.43 1.04 -2.03
CA ASN A 216 -21.58 1.08 -2.91
C ASN A 216 -22.48 2.34 -2.72
N VAL A 217 -21.89 3.45 -2.29
CA VAL A 217 -22.58 4.75 -2.16
C VAL A 217 -22.63 5.47 -3.51
N VAL A 218 -21.58 5.30 -4.32
CA VAL A 218 -21.42 5.91 -5.65
C VAL A 218 -21.13 4.81 -6.66
N ASP A 219 -21.69 4.94 -7.85
CA ASP A 219 -21.52 4.00 -8.94
C ASP A 219 -20.06 3.95 -9.42
N THR A 220 -19.51 2.74 -9.54
CA THR A 220 -18.09 2.50 -9.89
C THR A 220 -17.73 3.02 -11.26
N ILE A 221 -18.64 2.90 -12.25
CA ILE A 221 -18.38 3.36 -13.62
C ILE A 221 -18.19 4.87 -13.65
N SER A 222 -19.04 5.60 -12.90
CA SER A 222 -18.96 7.05 -12.78
C SER A 222 -17.65 7.52 -12.14
N VAL A 223 -17.19 6.80 -11.09
CA VAL A 223 -15.92 7.08 -10.42
C VAL A 223 -14.75 6.77 -11.34
N PHE A 224 -14.76 5.62 -12.00
CA PHE A 224 -13.73 5.23 -12.96
C PHE A 224 -13.60 6.27 -14.10
N ALA A 225 -14.73 6.67 -14.70
CA ALA A 225 -14.73 7.70 -15.74
C ALA A 225 -14.17 9.04 -15.24
N SER A 226 -14.53 9.45 -14.03
CA SER A 226 -14.02 10.68 -13.39
C SER A 226 -12.51 10.62 -13.18
N VAL A 227 -11.98 9.48 -12.72
CA VAL A 227 -10.54 9.27 -12.56
C VAL A 227 -9.82 9.32 -13.92
N CYS A 228 -10.33 8.62 -14.94
CA CYS A 228 -9.72 8.62 -16.27
C CYS A 228 -9.67 9.99 -16.96
N VAL A 229 -10.60 10.91 -16.63
CA VAL A 229 -10.61 12.27 -17.19
C VAL A 229 -9.59 13.19 -16.49
N VAL A 230 -9.30 12.93 -15.22
CA VAL A 230 -8.52 13.84 -14.37
C VAL A 230 -7.06 13.42 -14.25
N VAL A 231 -6.79 12.13 -14.22
CA VAL A 231 -5.45 11.55 -14.06
C VAL A 231 -4.90 11.12 -15.41
#